data_5f9b898a0964fd65137fd414b7989132
#
_entry.id   5f9b898a0964fd65137fd414b7989132
#
_cell.length_a   1.000
_cell.length_b   1.000
_cell.length_c   1.000
_cell.angle_alpha   90.00
_cell.angle_beta   90.00
_cell.angle_gamma   90.00
#
_symmetry.space_group_name_H-M   'P 1'
#
loop_
_entity.id
_entity.type
_entity.pdbx_description
1 polymer ?
#
loop_
_entity_poly.entity_id
_entity_poly.type
_entity_poly.pdbx_seq_one_letter_code
_entity_poly.pdbx_strand_id
1 'polypeptide(L)'
;MAKYQELVEQLKRQIKSGIWHPGDKLPSLRRQSEHSGLSLMTVLHAYQILESQGWVTSQPRSGYRVAPNIKSSNEPQAPAAVSWTEQVDINEFIFDVLQASKNPSMINFGFAYPDPSLYPRYHVNRAMSAAARNMPISTTFDNLPPGNEQLRTIIAKRYAAKGIEISPDEIVITAGALEALTLSLQACTRPGDWVVVESPAFYGALQSLERLGLKALSVRTDPVTGIDLDSLERALQTHDVKACWLMSNFQNPLGFTLSNEKKQKLIELAQRYNVPVIEDDVYSELHAENDSVYPLRMFDDMGNTMLCSSFSKSLIAGLRIGWVAAGKRALEVQKLQLMSTLATSAPVQMTLVHYLTSRNYESHLKQLRKKLFERKSKMTDLLNELLPEEVKVLSQSGAYFIWLELPKHIDALQIYREALKDNISIAPGKMFSLTEQYDHCIRLNASFELNDKYVHALNLLANIIRDHLAK
;
A
#
# COMPACT_ATOMS: atom_id res chain seq x y z
N MET A 1 15.61 -32.97 33.09
CA MET A 1 15.30 -33.69 31.82
C MET A 1 16.58 -34.27 31.25
N ALA A 2 16.54 -35.42 30.63
CA ALA A 2 17.75 -35.93 29.94
C ALA A 2 18.10 -35.06 28.74
N LYS A 3 19.36 -34.75 28.50
CA LYS A 3 19.84 -33.82 27.45
C LYS A 3 19.31 -34.16 26.04
N TYR A 4 19.07 -35.42 25.70
CA TYR A 4 18.47 -35.79 24.42
C TYR A 4 16.99 -35.40 24.33
N GLN A 5 16.26 -35.44 25.46
CA GLN A 5 14.83 -35.02 25.50
C GLN A 5 14.68 -33.52 25.22
N GLU A 6 15.60 -32.71 25.72
CA GLU A 6 15.61 -31.26 25.45
C GLU A 6 15.81 -31.00 23.94
N LEU A 7 16.70 -31.75 23.28
CA LEU A 7 16.91 -31.64 21.84
C LEU A 7 15.68 -32.10 21.05
N VAL A 8 15.02 -33.19 21.48
CA VAL A 8 13.79 -33.70 20.85
C VAL A 8 12.69 -32.60 20.91
N GLU A 9 12.45 -32.02 22.11
CA GLU A 9 11.42 -31.01 22.26
C GLU A 9 11.78 -29.69 21.55
N GLN A 10 13.05 -29.35 21.49
CA GLN A 10 13.52 -28.20 20.70
C GLN A 10 13.20 -28.37 19.22
N LEU A 11 13.57 -29.52 18.62
CA LEU A 11 13.33 -29.79 17.20
C LEU A 11 11.83 -29.91 16.90
N LYS A 12 11.03 -30.51 17.77
CA LYS A 12 9.57 -30.52 17.64
C LYS A 12 8.98 -29.10 17.64
N ARG A 13 9.43 -28.24 18.53
CA ARG A 13 8.99 -26.82 18.51
C ARG A 13 9.36 -26.13 17.24
N GLN A 14 10.57 -26.34 16.71
CA GLN A 14 11.02 -25.75 15.44
C GLN A 14 10.21 -26.26 14.25
N ILE A 15 9.83 -27.53 14.24
CA ILE A 15 8.97 -28.11 13.22
C ILE A 15 7.54 -27.54 13.35
N LYS A 16 6.98 -27.51 14.57
CA LYS A 16 5.64 -26.94 14.81
C LYS A 16 5.55 -25.44 14.47
N SER A 17 6.61 -24.68 14.70
CA SER A 17 6.66 -23.24 14.38
C SER A 17 6.93 -22.96 12.90
N GLY A 18 7.10 -24.00 12.06
CA GLY A 18 7.35 -23.84 10.63
C GLY A 18 8.79 -23.42 10.28
N ILE A 19 9.75 -23.52 11.21
CA ILE A 19 11.18 -23.32 10.90
C ILE A 19 11.68 -24.43 9.98
N TRP A 20 11.22 -25.66 10.23
CA TRP A 20 11.45 -26.82 9.37
C TRP A 20 10.13 -27.28 8.78
N HIS A 21 10.03 -27.29 7.45
CA HIS A 21 8.83 -27.72 6.72
C HIS A 21 8.89 -29.21 6.37
N PRO A 22 7.74 -29.86 6.12
CA PRO A 22 7.72 -31.23 5.59
C PRO A 22 8.64 -31.40 4.38
N GLY A 23 9.52 -32.41 4.43
CA GLY A 23 10.52 -32.65 3.40
C GLY A 23 11.88 -31.96 3.60
N ASP A 24 11.97 -30.95 4.49
CA ASP A 24 13.24 -30.28 4.77
C ASP A 24 14.26 -31.24 5.39
N LYS A 25 15.52 -31.07 5.00
CA LYS A 25 16.63 -31.83 5.52
C LYS A 25 17.11 -31.22 6.84
N LEU A 26 17.06 -31.99 7.93
CA LEU A 26 17.63 -31.58 9.20
C LEU A 26 19.16 -31.57 9.16
N PRO A 27 19.85 -30.86 10.05
CA PRO A 27 21.29 -30.88 10.18
C PRO A 27 21.83 -32.32 10.33
N SER A 28 23.00 -32.60 9.76
CA SER A 28 23.64 -33.90 9.94
C SER A 28 23.94 -34.16 11.42
N LEU A 29 24.00 -35.42 11.83
CA LEU A 29 24.30 -35.77 13.24
C LEU A 29 25.56 -35.09 13.76
N ARG A 30 26.61 -34.99 12.94
CA ARG A 30 27.87 -34.30 13.31
C ARG A 30 27.63 -32.81 13.51
N ARG A 31 26.97 -32.16 12.56
CA ARG A 31 26.68 -30.72 12.63
C ARG A 31 25.76 -30.38 13.81
N GLN A 32 24.77 -31.24 14.07
CA GLN A 32 23.87 -31.05 15.22
C GLN A 32 24.62 -31.31 16.56
N SER A 33 25.56 -32.24 16.60
CA SER A 33 26.44 -32.49 17.76
C SER A 33 27.29 -31.23 18.07
N GLU A 34 27.90 -30.65 17.03
CA GLU A 34 28.69 -29.42 17.13
C GLU A 34 27.84 -28.25 17.65
N HIS A 35 26.63 -28.06 17.10
CA HIS A 35 25.75 -26.97 17.48
C HIS A 35 25.14 -27.09 18.89
N SER A 36 24.81 -28.31 19.30
CA SER A 36 24.17 -28.56 20.59
C SER A 36 25.14 -28.81 21.74
N GLY A 37 26.41 -29.06 21.43
CA GLY A 37 27.42 -29.50 22.42
C GLY A 37 27.16 -30.89 22.99
N LEU A 38 26.27 -31.68 22.34
CA LEU A 38 25.93 -33.04 22.77
C LEU A 38 26.80 -34.08 22.03
N SER A 39 26.99 -35.24 22.64
CA SER A 39 27.70 -36.34 21.98
C SER A 39 26.92 -36.81 20.72
N LEU A 40 27.64 -37.33 19.73
CA LEU A 40 27.06 -37.85 18.49
C LEU A 40 25.98 -38.92 18.77
N MET A 41 26.22 -39.76 19.77
CA MET A 41 25.29 -40.81 20.20
C MET A 41 24.03 -40.25 20.83
N THR A 42 24.13 -39.15 21.59
CA THR A 42 23.00 -38.45 22.18
C THR A 42 22.12 -37.81 21.09
N VAL A 43 22.74 -37.23 20.08
CA VAL A 43 22.02 -36.63 18.94
C VAL A 43 21.37 -37.73 18.09
N LEU A 44 22.07 -38.83 17.82
CA LEU A 44 21.51 -39.99 17.11
C LEU A 44 20.26 -40.52 17.84
N HIS A 45 20.35 -40.71 19.16
CA HIS A 45 19.24 -41.17 19.97
C HIS A 45 18.02 -40.18 19.90
N ALA A 46 18.27 -38.87 19.96
CA ALA A 46 17.23 -37.88 19.79
C ALA A 46 16.55 -37.98 18.42
N TYR A 47 17.32 -38.17 17.36
CA TYR A 47 16.78 -38.30 15.99
C TYR A 47 15.98 -39.60 15.79
N GLN A 48 16.41 -40.69 16.42
CA GLN A 48 15.68 -41.97 16.41
C GLN A 48 14.33 -41.85 17.16
N ILE A 49 14.28 -41.08 18.27
CA ILE A 49 13.04 -40.80 18.95
C ILE A 49 12.10 -39.96 18.06
N LEU A 50 12.62 -38.94 17.40
CA LEU A 50 11.81 -38.13 16.46
C LEU A 50 11.31 -39.01 15.30
N GLU A 51 12.08 -39.94 14.82
CA GLU A 51 11.71 -40.90 13.77
C GLU A 51 10.63 -41.87 14.26
N SER A 52 10.83 -42.48 15.42
CA SER A 52 9.84 -43.40 16.04
C SER A 52 8.49 -42.70 16.34
N GLN A 53 8.52 -41.42 16.55
CA GLN A 53 7.32 -40.58 16.77
C GLN A 53 6.74 -39.97 15.50
N GLY A 54 7.32 -40.32 14.31
CA GLY A 54 6.82 -39.88 13.02
C GLY A 54 7.11 -38.40 12.67
N TRP A 55 7.97 -37.71 13.41
CA TRP A 55 8.37 -36.33 13.11
C TRP A 55 9.37 -36.19 11.99
N VAL A 56 10.24 -37.21 11.85
CA VAL A 56 11.24 -37.23 10.80
C VAL A 56 11.32 -38.63 10.17
N THR A 57 11.91 -38.72 9.00
CA THR A 57 12.22 -39.98 8.29
C THR A 57 13.68 -39.99 7.95
N SER A 58 14.35 -41.18 8.16
CA SER A 58 15.71 -41.38 7.70
C SER A 58 15.74 -41.71 6.22
N GLN A 59 16.73 -41.18 5.50
CA GLN A 59 17.01 -41.54 4.12
C GLN A 59 18.43 -42.07 4.00
N PRO A 60 18.64 -43.30 3.48
CA PRO A 60 19.97 -43.87 3.29
C PRO A 60 20.87 -42.89 2.55
N ARG A 61 22.07 -42.65 3.10
CA ARG A 61 23.09 -41.71 2.58
C ARG A 61 22.69 -40.23 2.52
N SER A 62 21.44 -39.87 2.85
CA SER A 62 20.95 -38.48 2.79
C SER A 62 20.69 -37.85 4.17
N GLY A 63 20.59 -38.63 5.24
CA GLY A 63 20.34 -38.18 6.60
C GLY A 63 18.83 -38.12 6.93
N TYR A 64 18.43 -37.26 7.86
CA TYR A 64 17.05 -37.16 8.35
C TYR A 64 16.32 -35.99 7.69
N ARG A 65 15.05 -36.22 7.35
CA ARG A 65 14.13 -35.20 6.81
C ARG A 65 12.86 -35.14 7.64
N VAL A 66 12.25 -33.98 7.68
CA VAL A 66 10.92 -33.78 8.29
C VAL A 66 9.90 -34.64 7.54
N ALA A 67 9.09 -35.40 8.26
CA ALA A 67 8.11 -36.31 7.67
C ALA A 67 7.00 -35.53 6.90
N PRO A 68 6.58 -36.04 5.71
CA PRO A 68 5.60 -35.33 4.87
C PRO A 68 4.17 -35.27 5.48
N ASN A 69 3.83 -36.16 6.41
CA ASN A 69 2.51 -36.30 7.03
C ASN A 69 2.48 -35.84 8.49
N ILE A 70 3.33 -34.91 8.89
CA ILE A 70 3.05 -34.23 10.13
C ILE A 70 1.74 -33.46 9.91
N LYS A 71 0.63 -33.99 10.45
CA LYS A 71 -0.53 -33.16 10.73
C LYS A 71 -0.01 -32.05 11.61
N SER A 72 0.35 -30.92 11.02
CA SER A 72 0.44 -29.69 11.76
C SER A 72 -0.95 -29.55 12.37
N SER A 73 -1.04 -29.63 13.68
CA SER A 73 -2.20 -29.19 14.43
C SER A 73 -2.27 -27.65 14.49
N ASN A 74 -1.69 -27.00 13.51
CA ASN A 74 -2.08 -25.73 12.99
C ASN A 74 -3.12 -26.05 11.91
N GLU A 75 -4.36 -26.33 12.30
CA GLU A 75 -5.44 -25.54 11.74
C GLU A 75 -4.89 -24.12 11.64
N PRO A 76 -5.00 -23.44 10.45
CA PRO A 76 -4.74 -22.02 10.43
C PRO A 76 -5.53 -21.51 11.63
N GLN A 77 -4.85 -21.00 12.67
CA GLN A 77 -5.54 -20.25 13.70
C GLN A 77 -6.29 -19.22 12.90
N ALA A 78 -7.60 -19.35 12.86
CA ALA A 78 -8.49 -18.31 12.42
C ALA A 78 -7.91 -17.05 13.04
N PRO A 79 -7.51 -16.02 12.25
CA PRO A 79 -6.79 -14.86 12.75
C PRO A 79 -7.44 -14.52 14.06
N ALA A 80 -6.68 -14.49 15.14
CA ALA A 80 -7.16 -14.49 16.52
C ALA A 80 -8.29 -13.50 16.56
N ALA A 81 -9.48 -13.94 16.99
CA ALA A 81 -10.70 -13.15 16.88
C ALA A 81 -10.33 -11.77 17.42
N VAL A 82 -10.24 -10.76 16.53
CA VAL A 82 -9.66 -9.47 16.83
C VAL A 82 -10.37 -8.98 18.08
N SER A 83 -9.66 -8.88 19.19
CA SER A 83 -10.22 -8.44 20.46
C SER A 83 -10.42 -6.94 20.33
N TRP A 84 -11.63 -6.54 19.95
CA TRP A 84 -12.02 -5.14 19.80
C TRP A 84 -12.13 -4.53 21.19
N THR A 85 -11.21 -3.62 21.50
CA THR A 85 -11.36 -2.72 22.64
C THR A 85 -12.27 -1.56 22.24
N GLU A 86 -12.99 -0.96 23.19
CA GLU A 86 -13.90 0.17 22.95
C GLU A 86 -13.17 1.42 22.37
N GLN A 87 -11.87 1.55 22.64
CA GLN A 87 -11.00 2.53 21.98
C GLN A 87 -10.29 1.87 20.81
N VAL A 88 -10.79 2.12 19.59
CA VAL A 88 -10.10 1.72 18.36
C VAL A 88 -8.95 2.69 18.13
N ASP A 89 -7.73 2.25 18.42
CA ASP A 89 -6.53 2.89 17.88
C ASP A 89 -6.57 2.72 16.35
N ILE A 90 -6.59 3.85 15.63
CA ILE A 90 -6.65 3.86 14.16
C ILE A 90 -5.50 3.03 13.57
N ASN A 91 -4.32 3.06 14.16
CA ASN A 91 -3.14 2.34 13.68
C ASN A 91 -3.29 0.84 13.84
N GLU A 92 -3.77 0.37 14.99
CA GLU A 92 -4.01 -1.04 15.24
C GLU A 92 -5.10 -1.58 14.33
N PHE A 93 -6.20 -0.83 14.19
CA PHE A 93 -7.28 -1.20 13.27
C PHE A 93 -6.83 -1.30 11.80
N ILE A 94 -6.07 -0.32 11.30
CA ILE A 94 -5.53 -0.37 9.93
C ILE A 94 -4.57 -1.55 9.76
N PHE A 95 -3.75 -1.83 10.77
CA PHE A 95 -2.85 -2.98 10.76
C PHE A 95 -3.64 -4.29 10.64
N ASP A 96 -4.70 -4.45 11.40
CA ASP A 96 -5.55 -5.64 11.38
C ASP A 96 -6.23 -5.82 10.00
N VAL A 97 -6.77 -4.75 9.42
CA VAL A 97 -7.35 -4.77 8.06
C VAL A 97 -6.31 -5.22 7.03
N LEU A 98 -5.09 -4.71 7.13
CA LEU A 98 -4.01 -5.08 6.21
C LEU A 98 -3.52 -6.52 6.44
N GLN A 99 -3.50 -7.01 7.69
CA GLN A 99 -3.15 -8.41 7.99
C GLN A 99 -4.24 -9.38 7.49
N ALA A 100 -5.51 -9.06 7.71
CA ALA A 100 -6.63 -9.85 7.18
C ALA A 100 -6.53 -10.03 5.65
N SER A 101 -6.05 -9.02 4.94
CA SER A 101 -5.85 -9.05 3.48
C SER A 101 -4.82 -10.07 3.00
N LYS A 102 -3.99 -10.64 3.88
CA LYS A 102 -3.01 -11.70 3.53
C LYS A 102 -3.66 -13.08 3.40
N ASN A 103 -4.87 -13.26 3.89
CA ASN A 103 -5.59 -14.52 3.73
C ASN A 103 -5.92 -14.75 2.25
N PRO A 104 -5.47 -15.86 1.61
CA PRO A 104 -5.73 -16.12 0.19
C PRO A 104 -7.22 -16.29 -0.16
N SER A 105 -8.07 -16.66 0.82
CA SER A 105 -9.52 -16.78 0.63
C SER A 105 -10.26 -15.45 0.69
N MET A 106 -9.61 -14.40 1.21
CA MET A 106 -10.20 -13.07 1.39
C MET A 106 -10.53 -12.40 0.05
N ILE A 107 -11.71 -11.83 -0.03
CA ILE A 107 -12.12 -10.95 -1.11
C ILE A 107 -11.81 -9.52 -0.68
N ASN A 108 -10.77 -8.93 -1.25
CA ASN A 108 -10.15 -7.70 -0.75
C ASN A 108 -10.74 -6.42 -1.37
N PHE A 109 -12.03 -6.14 -1.19
CA PHE A 109 -12.62 -4.86 -1.61
C PHE A 109 -12.11 -3.66 -0.78
N GLY A 110 -11.59 -3.91 0.43
CA GLY A 110 -11.02 -2.85 1.29
C GLY A 110 -9.59 -2.44 0.95
N PHE A 111 -8.87 -3.22 0.13
CA PHE A 111 -7.45 -2.96 -0.14
C PHE A 111 -7.24 -1.91 -1.24
N ALA A 112 -6.20 -1.09 -1.11
CA ALA A 112 -5.95 0.02 -2.02
C ALA A 112 -4.97 -0.31 -3.17
N TYR A 113 -4.80 -1.57 -3.53
CA TYR A 113 -4.02 -1.97 -4.71
C TYR A 113 -4.94 -2.56 -5.77
N PRO A 114 -4.64 -2.33 -7.06
CA PRO A 114 -5.37 -2.99 -8.14
C PRO A 114 -5.27 -4.51 -8.07
N ASP A 115 -6.23 -5.19 -8.67
CA ASP A 115 -6.18 -6.63 -8.87
C ASP A 115 -4.84 -7.04 -9.51
N PRO A 116 -4.07 -7.96 -8.87
CA PRO A 116 -2.76 -8.41 -9.39
C PRO A 116 -2.82 -9.01 -10.80
N SER A 117 -3.97 -9.45 -11.29
CA SER A 117 -4.15 -9.95 -12.65
C SER A 117 -3.98 -8.88 -13.73
N LEU A 118 -4.08 -7.61 -13.34
CA LEU A 118 -3.91 -6.45 -14.23
C LEU A 118 -2.43 -6.11 -14.50
N TYR A 119 -1.50 -6.64 -13.71
CA TYR A 119 -0.09 -6.31 -13.82
C TYR A 119 0.61 -7.07 -14.95
N PRO A 120 1.55 -6.45 -15.68
CA PRO A 120 2.25 -7.04 -16.81
C PRO A 120 3.43 -7.92 -16.35
N ARG A 121 3.16 -8.92 -15.49
CA ARG A 121 4.16 -9.75 -14.79
C ARG A 121 5.21 -10.35 -15.73
N TYR A 122 4.80 -10.86 -16.89
CA TYR A 122 5.73 -11.45 -17.86
C TYR A 122 6.79 -10.44 -18.32
N HIS A 123 6.37 -9.23 -18.70
CA HIS A 123 7.28 -8.19 -19.19
C HIS A 123 8.20 -7.65 -18.08
N VAL A 124 7.68 -7.50 -16.86
CA VAL A 124 8.48 -7.10 -15.71
C VAL A 124 9.52 -8.16 -15.36
N ASN A 125 9.17 -9.44 -15.37
CA ASN A 125 10.10 -10.54 -15.12
C ASN A 125 11.22 -10.59 -16.18
N ARG A 126 10.91 -10.34 -17.45
CA ARG A 126 11.93 -10.21 -18.52
C ARG A 126 12.87 -9.05 -18.27
N ALA A 127 12.34 -7.89 -17.89
CA ALA A 127 13.15 -6.72 -17.58
C ALA A 127 14.04 -6.97 -16.35
N MET A 128 13.54 -7.64 -15.32
CA MET A 128 14.31 -8.03 -14.14
C MET A 128 15.45 -9.00 -14.49
N SER A 129 15.19 -9.99 -15.34
CA SER A 129 16.23 -10.90 -15.82
C SER A 129 17.31 -10.19 -16.66
N ALA A 130 16.93 -9.20 -17.44
CA ALA A 130 17.87 -8.38 -18.20
C ALA A 130 18.71 -7.48 -17.27
N ALA A 131 18.08 -6.84 -16.28
CA ALA A 131 18.77 -6.03 -15.29
C ALA A 131 19.81 -6.86 -14.51
N ALA A 132 19.43 -8.04 -14.06
CA ALA A 132 20.33 -8.93 -13.29
C ALA A 132 21.57 -9.35 -14.09
N ARG A 133 21.43 -9.61 -15.41
CA ARG A 133 22.57 -9.99 -16.28
C ARG A 133 23.51 -8.82 -16.59
N ASN A 134 23.00 -7.61 -16.61
CA ASN A 134 23.73 -6.43 -17.08
C ASN A 134 24.08 -5.45 -15.96
N MET A 135 23.95 -5.88 -14.69
CA MET A 135 24.19 -5.01 -13.54
C MET A 135 25.69 -4.73 -13.37
N PRO A 136 26.14 -3.48 -13.52
CA PRO A 136 27.53 -3.10 -13.31
C PRO A 136 27.96 -3.27 -11.83
N ILE A 137 29.24 -3.49 -11.60
CA ILE A 137 29.81 -3.56 -10.23
C ILE A 137 29.66 -2.20 -9.52
N SER A 138 29.67 -1.08 -10.26
CA SER A 138 29.50 0.29 -9.75
C SER A 138 28.13 0.55 -9.15
N THR A 139 27.12 -0.29 -9.41
CA THR A 139 25.75 -0.10 -8.89
C THR A 139 25.66 -0.02 -7.37
N THR A 140 26.67 -0.48 -6.65
CA THR A 140 26.74 -0.33 -5.19
C THR A 140 26.73 1.14 -4.76
N PHE A 141 27.35 2.03 -5.54
CA PHE A 141 27.45 3.46 -5.23
C PHE A 141 26.48 4.32 -6.04
N ASP A 142 26.17 3.92 -7.27
CA ASP A 142 25.30 4.67 -8.19
C ASP A 142 23.83 4.72 -7.71
N ASN A 143 23.53 4.01 -6.65
CA ASN A 143 22.19 3.89 -6.06
C ASN A 143 21.96 4.74 -4.83
N LEU A 144 23.01 5.34 -4.27
CA LEU A 144 22.86 6.31 -3.19
C LEU A 144 21.92 7.44 -3.63
N PRO A 145 21.25 8.14 -2.69
CA PRO A 145 20.42 9.26 -3.05
C PRO A 145 21.15 10.25 -3.98
N PRO A 146 20.49 10.71 -5.05
CA PRO A 146 19.07 10.61 -5.34
C PRO A 146 18.61 9.35 -6.09
N GLY A 147 19.46 8.35 -6.27
CA GLY A 147 19.14 7.11 -6.99
C GLY A 147 19.54 7.14 -8.46
N ASN A 148 19.23 6.08 -9.19
CA ASN A 148 19.70 5.83 -10.55
C ASN A 148 19.37 6.99 -11.52
N GLU A 149 20.38 7.57 -12.13
CA GLU A 149 20.27 8.74 -13.01
C GLU A 149 19.38 8.49 -14.22
N GLN A 150 19.50 7.32 -14.86
CA GLN A 150 18.68 6.98 -16.01
C GLN A 150 17.19 6.89 -15.62
N LEU A 151 16.88 6.31 -14.47
CA LEU A 151 15.50 6.23 -13.99
C LEU A 151 14.93 7.63 -13.72
N ARG A 152 15.69 8.50 -13.05
CA ARG A 152 15.30 9.90 -12.82
C ARG A 152 15.05 10.66 -14.11
N THR A 153 15.94 10.48 -15.08
CA THR A 153 15.82 11.08 -16.42
C THR A 153 14.55 10.57 -17.15
N ILE A 154 14.25 9.27 -17.07
CA ILE A 154 13.03 8.70 -17.67
C ILE A 154 11.78 9.30 -17.01
N ILE A 155 11.75 9.40 -15.68
CA ILE A 155 10.64 10.01 -14.96
C ILE A 155 10.47 11.48 -15.34
N ALA A 156 11.54 12.26 -15.38
CA ALA A 156 11.52 13.66 -15.82
C ALA A 156 10.97 13.82 -17.25
N LYS A 157 11.41 12.98 -18.19
CA LYS A 157 10.89 12.98 -19.58
C LYS A 157 9.39 12.66 -19.65
N ARG A 158 8.88 11.80 -18.77
CA ARG A 158 7.44 11.50 -18.71
C ARG A 158 6.62 12.71 -18.27
N TYR A 159 7.13 13.49 -17.31
CA TYR A 159 6.50 14.75 -16.91
C TYR A 159 6.62 15.81 -18.02
N ALA A 160 7.78 15.93 -18.63
CA ALA A 160 7.99 16.87 -19.74
C ALA A 160 7.05 16.60 -20.94
N ALA A 161 6.77 15.32 -21.24
CA ALA A 161 5.78 14.93 -22.26
C ALA A 161 4.35 15.41 -21.96
N LYS A 162 4.04 15.73 -20.68
CA LYS A 162 2.78 16.33 -20.24
C LYS A 162 2.88 17.86 -20.08
N GLY A 163 4.00 18.49 -20.49
CA GLY A 163 4.24 19.92 -20.34
C GLY A 163 4.64 20.36 -18.93
N ILE A 164 5.11 19.43 -18.07
CA ILE A 164 5.51 19.71 -16.70
C ILE A 164 7.04 19.68 -16.61
N GLU A 165 7.63 20.81 -16.26
CA GLU A 165 9.09 20.93 -16.14
C GLU A 165 9.55 20.47 -14.76
N ILE A 166 10.25 19.33 -14.73
CA ILE A 166 10.90 18.76 -13.56
C ILE A 166 12.29 18.31 -13.96
N SER A 167 13.31 18.90 -13.31
CA SER A 167 14.70 18.47 -13.52
C SER A 167 14.93 17.07 -12.95
N PRO A 168 15.72 16.20 -13.61
CA PRO A 168 16.17 14.94 -12.99
C PRO A 168 16.83 15.13 -11.61
N ASP A 169 17.44 16.30 -11.36
CA ASP A 169 18.12 16.60 -10.08
C ASP A 169 17.15 16.93 -8.95
N GLU A 170 15.90 17.27 -9.26
CA GLU A 170 14.83 17.43 -8.30
C GLU A 170 14.22 16.09 -7.85
N ILE A 171 14.49 14.99 -8.57
CA ILE A 171 13.87 13.70 -8.35
C ILE A 171 14.74 12.85 -7.43
N VAL A 172 14.15 12.36 -6.34
CA VAL A 172 14.75 11.39 -5.43
C VAL A 172 13.95 10.09 -5.50
N ILE A 173 14.62 8.98 -5.83
CA ILE A 173 14.00 7.65 -5.91
C ILE A 173 13.85 7.07 -4.51
N THR A 174 12.66 6.57 -4.19
CA THR A 174 12.28 6.10 -2.85
C THR A 174 11.71 4.68 -2.86
N ALA A 175 11.62 4.04 -1.69
CA ALA A 175 11.03 2.71 -1.51
C ALA A 175 9.48 2.75 -1.54
N GLY A 176 8.92 3.39 -2.56
CA GLY A 176 7.51 3.65 -2.77
C GLY A 176 7.07 5.04 -2.32
N ALA A 177 5.85 5.42 -2.68
CA ALA A 177 5.32 6.75 -2.42
C ALA A 177 5.24 7.10 -0.92
N LEU A 178 4.97 6.13 -0.03
CA LEU A 178 4.86 6.42 1.40
C LEU A 178 6.19 6.91 1.99
N GLU A 179 7.33 6.38 1.55
CA GLU A 179 8.63 6.93 1.93
C GLU A 179 8.81 8.34 1.36
N ALA A 180 8.50 8.56 0.08
CA ALA A 180 8.55 9.88 -0.54
C ALA A 180 7.77 10.94 0.26
N LEU A 181 6.53 10.62 0.61
CA LEU A 181 5.62 11.46 1.39
C LEU A 181 6.13 11.72 2.82
N THR A 182 6.63 10.67 3.49
CA THR A 182 7.19 10.80 4.85
C THR A 182 8.46 11.64 4.87
N LEU A 183 9.37 11.44 3.91
CA LEU A 183 10.58 12.25 3.78
C LEU A 183 10.24 13.72 3.45
N SER A 184 9.21 13.94 2.62
CA SER A 184 8.72 15.29 2.30
C SER A 184 8.17 15.99 3.53
N LEU A 185 7.40 15.31 4.39
CA LEU A 185 6.97 15.85 5.68
C LEU A 185 8.17 16.22 6.56
N GLN A 186 9.12 15.32 6.72
CA GLN A 186 10.31 15.55 7.55
C GLN A 186 11.16 16.73 7.05
N ALA A 187 11.20 16.97 5.72
CA ALA A 187 11.88 18.10 5.12
C ALA A 187 11.22 19.46 5.40
N CYS A 188 9.92 19.47 5.80
CA CYS A 188 9.15 20.68 6.00
C CYS A 188 8.76 20.94 7.45
N THR A 189 8.76 19.91 8.31
CA THR A 189 8.11 19.95 9.61
C THR A 189 9.02 19.50 10.76
N ARG A 190 8.61 19.84 11.98
CA ARG A 190 9.16 19.34 13.25
C ARG A 190 8.03 18.82 14.12
N PRO A 191 8.28 17.93 15.10
CA PRO A 191 7.24 17.47 16.04
C PRO A 191 6.50 18.66 16.67
N GLY A 192 5.16 18.57 16.68
CA GLY A 192 4.27 19.62 17.18
C GLY A 192 3.74 20.59 16.11
N ASP A 193 4.28 20.57 14.88
CA ASP A 193 3.83 21.41 13.78
C ASP A 193 2.46 20.99 13.24
N TRP A 194 1.73 21.98 12.70
CA TRP A 194 0.46 21.77 12.04
C TRP A 194 0.64 21.41 10.56
N VAL A 195 -0.07 20.36 10.13
CA VAL A 195 -0.15 19.95 8.72
C VAL A 195 -1.60 19.89 8.30
N VAL A 196 -1.93 20.56 7.21
CA VAL A 196 -3.25 20.46 6.59
C VAL A 196 -3.38 19.11 5.87
N VAL A 197 -4.51 18.45 6.09
CA VAL A 197 -4.95 17.25 5.36
C VAL A 197 -6.40 17.39 4.94
N GLU A 198 -6.81 16.66 3.92
CA GLU A 198 -8.20 16.53 3.51
C GLU A 198 -9.04 15.82 4.59
N SER A 199 -10.37 16.00 4.54
CA SER A 199 -11.30 15.23 5.36
C SER A 199 -12.46 14.75 4.50
N PRO A 200 -12.53 13.43 4.19
CA PRO A 200 -11.68 12.33 4.64
C PRO A 200 -10.30 12.33 3.95
N ALA A 201 -9.28 11.80 4.61
CA ALA A 201 -7.91 11.71 4.12
C ALA A 201 -7.46 10.26 3.91
N PHE A 202 -6.44 10.07 3.09
CA PHE A 202 -5.73 8.79 3.03
C PHE A 202 -5.15 8.43 4.41
N TYR A 203 -5.49 7.25 4.92
CA TYR A 203 -5.06 6.82 6.27
C TYR A 203 -3.54 6.85 6.47
N GLY A 204 -2.75 6.60 5.42
CA GLY A 204 -1.30 6.67 5.49
C GLY A 204 -0.77 8.08 5.79
N ALA A 205 -1.54 9.15 5.46
CA ALA A 205 -1.22 10.50 5.88
C ALA A 205 -1.40 10.65 7.39
N LEU A 206 -2.55 10.21 7.92
CA LEU A 206 -2.86 10.28 9.36
C LEU A 206 -1.83 9.51 10.19
N GLN A 207 -1.47 8.30 9.77
CA GLN A 207 -0.43 7.48 10.40
C GLN A 207 0.94 8.14 10.36
N SER A 208 1.30 8.78 9.26
CA SER A 208 2.59 9.46 9.13
C SER A 208 2.68 10.68 10.04
N LEU A 209 1.58 11.46 10.13
CA LEU A 209 1.51 12.60 11.03
C LEU A 209 1.65 12.18 12.49
N GLU A 210 0.91 11.17 12.92
CA GLU A 210 0.99 10.63 14.28
C GLU A 210 2.40 10.15 14.60
N ARG A 211 3.00 9.32 13.72
CA ARG A 211 4.36 8.80 13.90
C ARG A 211 5.42 9.90 14.01
N LEU A 212 5.25 11.02 13.32
CA LEU A 212 6.17 12.15 13.35
C LEU A 212 5.84 13.15 14.46
N GLY A 213 4.82 12.90 15.28
CA GLY A 213 4.37 13.81 16.34
C GLY A 213 3.81 15.13 15.81
N LEU A 214 3.22 15.10 14.61
CA LEU A 214 2.62 16.27 13.96
C LEU A 214 1.14 16.38 14.31
N LYS A 215 0.59 17.58 14.15
CA LYS A 215 -0.82 17.88 14.37
C LYS A 215 -1.55 17.95 13.03
N ALA A 216 -2.66 17.20 12.90
CA ALA A 216 -3.49 17.23 11.72
C ALA A 216 -4.52 18.37 11.80
N LEU A 217 -4.59 19.20 10.77
CA LEU A 217 -5.63 20.19 10.57
C LEU A 217 -6.49 19.77 9.38
N SER A 218 -7.64 19.18 9.68
CA SER A 218 -8.54 18.62 8.67
C SER A 218 -9.33 19.74 7.97
N VAL A 219 -9.26 19.78 6.64
CA VAL A 219 -9.99 20.72 5.80
C VAL A 219 -11.14 20.02 5.11
N ARG A 220 -12.32 20.63 5.14
CA ARG A 220 -13.52 20.09 4.50
C ARG A 220 -13.25 19.73 3.04
N THR A 221 -13.68 18.55 2.65
CA THR A 221 -13.51 18.03 1.29
C THR A 221 -14.84 17.49 0.78
N ASP A 222 -15.32 18.06 -0.32
CA ASP A 222 -16.54 17.63 -0.99
C ASP A 222 -16.26 16.40 -1.87
N PRO A 223 -17.12 15.37 -1.88
CA PRO A 223 -16.87 14.14 -2.64
C PRO A 223 -16.78 14.32 -4.16
N VAL A 224 -17.29 15.41 -4.70
CA VAL A 224 -17.30 15.68 -6.15
C VAL A 224 -16.30 16.77 -6.51
N THR A 225 -16.32 17.89 -5.79
CA THR A 225 -15.51 19.07 -6.12
C THR A 225 -14.18 19.11 -5.39
N GLY A 226 -13.96 18.23 -4.41
CA GLY A 226 -12.73 18.11 -3.64
C GLY A 226 -12.60 19.18 -2.55
N ILE A 227 -11.36 19.49 -2.15
CA ILE A 227 -11.05 20.38 -1.02
C ILE A 227 -11.74 21.75 -1.13
N ASP A 228 -12.31 22.21 -0.02
CA ASP A 228 -12.92 23.53 0.12
C ASP A 228 -11.84 24.61 0.34
N LEU A 229 -11.66 25.50 -0.64
CA LEU A 229 -10.59 26.50 -0.61
C LEU A 229 -10.79 27.57 0.48
N ASP A 230 -12.05 27.92 0.80
CA ASP A 230 -12.33 28.88 1.88
C ASP A 230 -11.97 28.27 3.25
N SER A 231 -12.24 26.97 3.42
CA SER A 231 -11.84 26.24 4.61
C SER A 231 -10.31 26.11 4.70
N LEU A 232 -9.64 25.88 3.56
CA LEU A 232 -8.18 25.88 3.48
C LEU A 232 -7.60 27.24 3.85
N GLU A 233 -8.10 28.32 3.28
CA GLU A 233 -7.62 29.68 3.57
C GLU A 233 -7.79 30.03 5.05
N ARG A 234 -8.95 29.73 5.65
CA ARG A 234 -9.16 29.90 7.10
C ARG A 234 -8.16 29.12 7.93
N ALA A 235 -7.86 27.86 7.54
CA ALA A 235 -6.88 27.04 8.23
C ALA A 235 -5.48 27.68 8.20
N LEU A 236 -5.06 28.20 7.04
CA LEU A 236 -3.78 28.88 6.85
C LEU A 236 -3.70 30.22 7.58
N GLN A 237 -4.84 30.91 7.76
CA GLN A 237 -4.91 32.19 8.51
C GLN A 237 -4.85 32.00 10.02
N THR A 238 -5.45 30.92 10.53
CA THR A 238 -5.66 30.74 11.96
C THR A 238 -4.58 29.90 12.66
N HIS A 239 -3.79 29.14 11.88
CA HIS A 239 -2.77 28.26 12.41
C HIS A 239 -1.44 28.47 11.67
N ASP A 240 -0.33 28.28 12.38
CA ASP A 240 1.02 28.27 11.80
C ASP A 240 1.27 26.93 11.07
N VAL A 241 0.64 26.79 9.91
CA VAL A 241 0.71 25.56 9.09
C VAL A 241 2.09 25.46 8.44
N LYS A 242 2.74 24.30 8.56
CA LYS A 242 4.07 24.05 8.00
C LYS A 242 4.07 23.25 6.70
N ALA A 243 3.00 22.51 6.43
CA ALA A 243 2.80 21.81 5.16
C ALA A 243 1.31 21.51 4.91
N CYS A 244 0.97 21.30 3.63
CA CYS A 244 -0.30 20.69 3.23
C CYS A 244 0.00 19.34 2.55
N TRP A 245 -0.59 18.23 3.03
CA TRP A 245 -0.59 16.95 2.33
C TRP A 245 -1.92 16.73 1.63
N LEU A 246 -1.92 16.67 0.31
CA LEU A 246 -3.14 16.67 -0.49
C LEU A 246 -3.05 15.66 -1.64
N MET A 247 -4.22 15.16 -2.08
CA MET A 247 -4.38 14.32 -3.28
C MET A 247 -5.27 15.05 -4.29
N SER A 248 -4.65 15.69 -5.27
CA SER A 248 -5.40 16.49 -6.26
C SER A 248 -6.07 15.64 -7.36
N ASN A 249 -5.62 14.38 -7.53
CA ASN A 249 -6.07 13.48 -8.59
C ASN A 249 -6.49 12.14 -8.01
N PHE A 250 -7.74 11.72 -8.29
CA PHE A 250 -8.30 10.43 -7.88
C PHE A 250 -8.10 10.16 -6.39
N GLN A 251 -8.47 11.14 -5.58
CA GLN A 251 -8.26 11.15 -4.13
C GLN A 251 -8.74 9.85 -3.47
N ASN A 252 -7.98 9.34 -2.55
CA ASN A 252 -8.33 8.21 -1.72
C ASN A 252 -8.82 8.72 -0.35
N PRO A 253 -10.13 8.53 0.01
CA PRO A 253 -11.01 7.49 -0.52
C PRO A 253 -12.06 7.93 -1.57
N LEU A 254 -12.26 9.22 -1.81
CA LEU A 254 -13.44 9.75 -2.51
C LEU A 254 -13.39 9.59 -4.04
N GLY A 255 -12.20 9.47 -4.63
CA GLY A 255 -12.01 9.29 -6.06
C GLY A 255 -12.11 10.57 -6.90
N PHE A 256 -12.35 11.75 -6.35
CA PHE A 256 -12.44 13.00 -7.10
C PHE A 256 -11.10 13.42 -7.73
N THR A 257 -11.20 14.27 -8.73
CA THR A 257 -10.07 15.02 -9.31
C THR A 257 -10.41 16.50 -9.28
N LEU A 258 -9.51 17.33 -8.77
CA LEU A 258 -9.68 18.79 -8.77
C LEU A 258 -9.65 19.35 -10.19
N SER A 259 -10.49 20.35 -10.49
CA SER A 259 -10.37 21.11 -11.73
C SER A 259 -9.05 21.88 -11.77
N ASN A 260 -8.56 22.16 -12.97
CA ASN A 260 -7.30 22.92 -13.14
C ASN A 260 -7.35 24.30 -12.51
N GLU A 261 -8.51 24.99 -12.63
CA GLU A 261 -8.71 26.29 -11.98
C GLU A 261 -8.62 26.20 -10.45
N LYS A 262 -9.16 25.10 -9.88
CA LYS A 262 -9.11 24.90 -8.44
C LYS A 262 -7.69 24.55 -7.98
N LYS A 263 -6.95 23.76 -8.76
CA LYS A 263 -5.52 23.47 -8.53
C LYS A 263 -4.68 24.74 -8.54
N GLN A 264 -4.90 25.61 -9.53
CA GLN A 264 -4.20 26.88 -9.63
C GLN A 264 -4.47 27.75 -8.39
N LYS A 265 -5.75 27.96 -8.01
CA LYS A 265 -6.12 28.73 -6.83
C LYS A 265 -5.54 28.15 -5.53
N LEU A 266 -5.49 26.81 -5.42
CA LEU A 266 -4.88 26.15 -4.28
C LEU A 266 -3.39 26.47 -4.17
N ILE A 267 -2.66 26.40 -5.28
CA ILE A 267 -1.23 26.75 -5.32
C ILE A 267 -1.02 28.24 -5.02
N GLU A 268 -1.84 29.13 -5.57
CA GLU A 268 -1.79 30.57 -5.26
C GLU A 268 -1.98 30.85 -3.76
N LEU A 269 -2.91 30.12 -3.12
CA LEU A 269 -3.10 30.20 -1.65
C LEU A 269 -1.87 29.71 -0.91
N ALA A 270 -1.35 28.53 -1.24
CA ALA A 270 -0.17 27.97 -0.60
C ALA A 270 1.06 28.90 -0.74
N GLN A 271 1.25 29.51 -1.91
CA GLN A 271 2.31 30.49 -2.17
C GLN A 271 2.13 31.76 -1.35
N ARG A 272 0.90 32.30 -1.27
CA ARG A 272 0.56 33.51 -0.47
C ARG A 272 0.94 33.35 1.00
N TYR A 273 0.69 32.17 1.56
CA TYR A 273 1.02 31.84 2.96
C TYR A 273 2.40 31.20 3.13
N ASN A 274 3.16 31.05 2.03
CA ASN A 274 4.50 30.41 2.00
C ASN A 274 4.50 29.00 2.62
N VAL A 275 3.44 28.22 2.39
CA VAL A 275 3.29 26.85 2.89
C VAL A 275 3.59 25.85 1.78
N PRO A 276 4.52 24.90 1.96
CA PRO A 276 4.79 23.85 0.99
C PRO A 276 3.62 22.88 0.84
N VAL A 277 3.41 22.42 -0.39
CA VAL A 277 2.42 21.39 -0.70
C VAL A 277 3.13 20.07 -0.95
N ILE A 278 2.72 19.02 -0.24
CA ILE A 278 3.13 17.63 -0.47
C ILE A 278 1.98 16.96 -1.22
N GLU A 279 2.19 16.73 -2.51
CA GLU A 279 1.18 16.14 -3.37
C GLU A 279 1.37 14.63 -3.48
N ASP A 280 0.35 13.86 -3.08
CA ASP A 280 0.30 12.40 -3.28
C ASP A 280 -0.40 12.11 -4.62
N ASP A 281 0.38 11.90 -5.68
CA ASP A 281 -0.10 11.72 -7.05
C ASP A 281 0.11 10.29 -7.58
N VAL A 282 -0.21 9.28 -6.77
CA VAL A 282 0.01 7.87 -7.13
C VAL A 282 -1.02 7.30 -8.11
N TYR A 283 -2.11 8.02 -8.39
CA TYR A 283 -3.21 7.53 -9.24
C TYR A 283 -3.32 8.27 -10.58
N SER A 284 -2.60 9.36 -10.83
CA SER A 284 -2.76 10.21 -12.02
C SER A 284 -2.60 9.46 -13.35
N GLU A 285 -1.80 8.40 -13.39
CA GLU A 285 -1.65 7.56 -14.58
C GLU A 285 -2.89 6.67 -14.87
N LEU A 286 -3.86 6.59 -13.94
CA LEU A 286 -5.08 5.78 -14.07
C LEU A 286 -6.31 6.60 -14.50
N HIS A 287 -6.09 7.70 -15.23
CA HIS A 287 -7.13 8.58 -15.75
C HIS A 287 -8.00 7.90 -16.83
N ALA A 288 -9.19 8.41 -17.10
CA ALA A 288 -10.00 7.96 -18.22
C ALA A 288 -9.33 8.32 -19.57
N GLU A 289 -9.70 7.62 -20.63
CA GLU A 289 -8.94 7.62 -21.91
C GLU A 289 -8.79 9.04 -22.53
N ASN A 290 -9.73 9.93 -22.31
CA ASN A 290 -9.75 11.29 -22.89
C ASN A 290 -9.47 12.41 -21.88
N ASP A 291 -9.11 12.07 -20.64
CA ASP A 291 -8.89 13.08 -19.61
C ASP A 291 -7.43 13.54 -19.61
N SER A 292 -7.23 14.84 -19.55
CA SER A 292 -5.92 15.43 -19.28
C SER A 292 -5.82 15.72 -17.77
N VAL A 293 -5.06 14.90 -17.06
CA VAL A 293 -4.90 15.00 -15.61
C VAL A 293 -3.51 15.55 -15.31
N TYR A 294 -3.48 16.71 -14.64
CA TYR A 294 -2.25 17.40 -14.26
C TYR A 294 -2.10 17.39 -12.72
N PRO A 295 -0.88 17.21 -12.21
CA PRO A 295 -0.60 17.39 -10.78
C PRO A 295 -0.58 18.88 -10.40
N LEU A 296 -0.65 19.19 -9.10
CA LEU A 296 -0.49 20.54 -8.55
C LEU A 296 0.87 21.16 -8.94
N ARG A 297 1.90 20.33 -9.05
CA ARG A 297 3.24 20.77 -9.46
C ARG A 297 3.27 21.50 -10.80
N MET A 298 2.31 21.24 -11.71
CA MET A 298 2.19 21.96 -12.97
C MET A 298 1.89 23.45 -12.82
N PHE A 299 1.21 23.81 -11.73
CA PHE A 299 0.76 25.18 -11.45
C PHE A 299 1.71 25.93 -10.49
N ASP A 300 2.80 25.26 -10.06
CA ASP A 300 3.77 25.81 -9.11
C ASP A 300 5.06 26.25 -9.82
N ASP A 301 5.16 27.53 -10.12
CA ASP A 301 6.34 28.18 -10.69
C ASP A 301 7.42 28.50 -9.65
N MET A 302 7.09 28.48 -8.36
CA MET A 302 8.02 28.74 -7.26
C MET A 302 8.82 27.52 -6.80
N GLY A 303 8.43 26.29 -7.22
CA GLY A 303 9.07 25.04 -6.84
C GLY A 303 8.91 24.69 -5.36
N ASN A 304 7.77 25.01 -4.77
CA ASN A 304 7.44 24.73 -3.36
C ASN A 304 6.54 23.49 -3.20
N THR A 305 6.09 22.91 -4.32
CA THR A 305 5.31 21.66 -4.34
C THR A 305 6.23 20.46 -4.49
N MET A 306 6.14 19.52 -3.56
CA MET A 306 6.81 18.23 -3.61
C MET A 306 5.86 17.18 -4.16
N LEU A 307 6.07 16.76 -5.41
CA LEU A 307 5.24 15.78 -6.10
C LEU A 307 5.73 14.36 -5.80
N CYS A 308 4.95 13.61 -5.07
CA CYS A 308 5.23 12.23 -4.68
C CYS A 308 4.41 11.24 -5.52
N SER A 309 5.06 10.22 -6.08
CA SER A 309 4.37 9.20 -6.87
C SER A 309 5.08 7.84 -6.81
N SER A 310 4.50 6.81 -7.45
CA SER A 310 5.11 5.47 -7.52
C SER A 310 4.57 4.64 -8.68
N PHE A 311 5.30 3.60 -9.04
CA PHE A 311 4.85 2.59 -10.00
C PHE A 311 3.94 1.51 -9.38
N SER A 312 3.61 1.61 -8.09
CA SER A 312 2.85 0.58 -7.36
C SER A 312 1.42 0.41 -7.84
N LYS A 313 0.79 1.48 -8.36
CA LYS A 313 -0.60 1.46 -8.81
C LYS A 313 -0.73 1.23 -10.31
N SER A 314 0.24 1.68 -11.08
CA SER A 314 0.20 1.64 -12.54
C SER A 314 0.98 0.48 -13.15
N LEU A 315 1.92 -0.14 -12.43
CA LEU A 315 2.77 -1.20 -12.99
C LEU A 315 2.77 -2.47 -12.14
N ILE A 316 3.35 -2.43 -10.93
CA ILE A 316 3.38 -3.58 -10.01
C ILE A 316 3.72 -3.13 -8.58
N ALA A 317 2.90 -3.52 -7.63
CA ALA A 317 3.05 -3.12 -6.23
C ALA A 317 4.34 -3.64 -5.57
N GLY A 318 4.77 -4.86 -5.94
CA GLY A 318 5.89 -5.57 -5.31
C GLY A 318 7.28 -4.97 -5.58
N LEU A 319 7.46 -4.14 -6.60
CA LEU A 319 8.74 -3.51 -6.91
C LEU A 319 9.16 -2.47 -5.87
N ARG A 320 8.21 -1.88 -5.18
CA ARG A 320 8.47 -0.89 -4.13
C ARG A 320 9.38 0.26 -4.58
N ILE A 321 9.09 0.85 -5.73
CA ILE A 321 9.74 2.08 -6.22
C ILE A 321 8.72 3.21 -6.35
N GLY A 322 9.06 4.31 -5.71
CA GLY A 322 8.43 5.61 -5.85
C GLY A 322 9.47 6.70 -6.06
N TRP A 323 9.04 7.92 -6.06
CA TRP A 323 9.89 9.10 -6.15
C TRP A 323 9.20 10.31 -5.54
N VAL A 324 10.01 11.29 -5.20
CA VAL A 324 9.55 12.66 -4.98
C VAL A 324 10.31 13.60 -5.92
N ALA A 325 9.57 14.44 -6.64
CA ALA A 325 10.12 15.62 -7.30
C ALA A 325 10.03 16.77 -6.29
N ALA A 326 11.12 16.98 -5.54
CA ALA A 326 11.12 17.77 -4.31
C ALA A 326 11.48 19.25 -4.52
N GLY A 327 11.72 19.67 -5.77
CA GLY A 327 12.07 21.06 -6.10
C GLY A 327 13.25 21.55 -5.26
N LYS A 328 13.09 22.69 -4.61
CA LYS A 328 14.13 23.32 -3.75
C LYS A 328 14.57 22.45 -2.57
N ARG A 329 13.78 21.45 -2.18
CA ARG A 329 14.06 20.57 -1.03
C ARG A 329 14.72 19.25 -1.41
N ALA A 330 15.09 19.05 -2.68
CA ALA A 330 15.67 17.79 -3.15
C ALA A 330 16.90 17.36 -2.35
N LEU A 331 17.80 18.26 -2.04
CA LEU A 331 19.00 17.97 -1.23
C LEU A 331 18.65 17.57 0.22
N GLU A 332 17.65 18.21 0.82
CA GLU A 332 17.21 17.88 2.17
C GLU A 332 16.57 16.48 2.21
N VAL A 333 15.73 16.16 1.23
CA VAL A 333 15.12 14.83 1.09
C VAL A 333 16.21 13.76 0.90
N GLN A 334 17.24 14.00 0.10
CA GLN A 334 18.38 13.09 -0.08
C GLN A 334 19.10 12.80 1.24
N LYS A 335 19.38 13.84 2.04
CA LYS A 335 20.01 13.69 3.36
C LYS A 335 19.15 12.85 4.31
N LEU A 336 17.85 13.12 4.36
CA LEU A 336 16.90 12.37 5.18
C LEU A 336 16.81 10.90 4.74
N GLN A 337 16.80 10.63 3.44
CA GLN A 337 16.81 9.27 2.92
C GLN A 337 18.11 8.53 3.28
N LEU A 338 19.25 9.20 3.16
CA LEU A 338 20.55 8.62 3.52
C LEU A 338 20.58 8.16 4.99
N MET A 339 19.93 8.92 5.89
CA MET A 339 19.86 8.59 7.32
C MET A 339 18.80 7.55 7.68
N SER A 340 17.81 7.28 6.80
CA SER A 340 16.71 6.36 7.07
C SER A 340 16.87 4.99 6.40
N THR A 341 16.88 4.96 5.08
CA THR A 341 16.91 3.74 4.26
C THR A 341 18.21 3.56 3.50
N LEU A 342 19.10 4.53 3.54
CA LEU A 342 20.34 4.64 2.78
C LEU A 342 20.10 4.76 1.28
N ALA A 343 19.48 3.74 0.66
CA ALA A 343 19.19 3.72 -0.77
C ALA A 343 18.08 2.69 -1.09
N THR A 344 17.46 2.85 -2.24
CA THR A 344 16.54 1.83 -2.77
C THR A 344 17.29 0.77 -3.58
N SER A 345 16.68 -0.40 -3.77
CA SER A 345 17.28 -1.55 -4.45
C SER A 345 17.76 -1.24 -5.88
N ALA A 346 19.05 -1.37 -6.14
CA ALA A 346 19.67 -1.17 -7.46
C ALA A 346 19.08 -2.07 -8.55
N PRO A 347 18.99 -3.40 -8.35
CA PRO A 347 18.42 -4.29 -9.35
C PRO A 347 16.99 -3.91 -9.73
N VAL A 348 16.21 -3.39 -8.78
CA VAL A 348 14.82 -2.99 -9.04
C VAL A 348 14.76 -1.68 -9.82
N GLN A 349 15.60 -0.68 -9.50
CA GLN A 349 15.70 0.54 -10.29
C GLN A 349 16.11 0.23 -11.74
N MET A 350 17.10 -0.62 -11.95
CA MET A 350 17.52 -1.06 -13.28
C MET A 350 16.43 -1.86 -14.02
N THR A 351 15.66 -2.68 -13.30
CA THR A 351 14.48 -3.36 -13.87
C THR A 351 13.51 -2.35 -14.47
N LEU A 352 13.23 -1.25 -13.74
CA LEU A 352 12.37 -0.20 -14.24
C LEU A 352 12.96 0.55 -15.42
N VAL A 353 14.26 0.85 -15.40
CA VAL A 353 14.95 1.43 -16.58
C VAL A 353 14.72 0.56 -17.81
N HIS A 354 15.01 -0.74 -17.73
CA HIS A 354 14.80 -1.68 -18.85
C HIS A 354 13.34 -1.76 -19.30
N TYR A 355 12.41 -1.79 -18.36
CA TYR A 355 10.98 -1.87 -18.66
C TYR A 355 10.46 -0.59 -19.33
N LEU A 356 10.77 0.57 -18.76
CA LEU A 356 10.27 1.88 -19.21
C LEU A 356 10.89 2.35 -20.53
N THR A 357 12.09 1.89 -20.87
CA THR A 357 12.71 2.13 -22.18
C THR A 357 12.13 1.24 -23.28
N SER A 358 11.48 0.14 -22.93
CA SER A 358 10.70 -0.66 -23.87
C SER A 358 9.41 0.08 -24.24
N ARG A 359 8.85 -0.20 -25.42
CA ARG A 359 7.57 0.41 -25.86
C ARG A 359 6.34 -0.19 -25.15
N ASN A 360 6.54 -1.07 -24.15
CA ASN A 360 5.46 -1.83 -23.54
C ASN A 360 4.67 -1.04 -22.49
N TYR A 361 5.27 -0.03 -21.83
CA TYR A 361 4.62 0.64 -20.70
C TYR A 361 3.39 1.46 -21.10
N GLU A 362 3.45 2.26 -22.16
CA GLU A 362 2.28 3.04 -22.61
C GLU A 362 1.14 2.13 -23.11
N SER A 363 1.48 1.05 -23.81
CA SER A 363 0.50 0.04 -24.20
C SER A 363 -0.15 -0.63 -23.00
N HIS A 364 0.64 -0.94 -21.96
CA HIS A 364 0.12 -1.47 -20.71
C HIS A 364 -0.83 -0.47 -20.02
N LEU A 365 -0.44 0.80 -19.89
CA LEU A 365 -1.29 1.83 -19.29
C LEU A 365 -2.63 1.97 -20.00
N LYS A 366 -2.62 1.98 -21.34
CA LYS A 366 -3.86 2.04 -22.14
C LYS A 366 -4.79 0.87 -21.82
N GLN A 367 -4.26 -0.36 -21.77
CA GLN A 367 -5.04 -1.55 -21.45
C GLN A 367 -5.51 -1.54 -19.99
N LEU A 368 -4.65 -1.10 -19.05
CA LEU A 368 -4.98 -1.00 -17.64
C LEU A 368 -6.15 -0.03 -17.40
N ARG A 369 -6.07 1.18 -17.97
CA ARG A 369 -7.13 2.20 -17.88
C ARG A 369 -8.47 1.68 -18.39
N LYS A 370 -8.46 1.04 -19.59
CA LYS A 370 -9.66 0.45 -20.18
C LYS A 370 -10.29 -0.61 -19.27
N LYS A 371 -9.46 -1.55 -18.78
CA LYS A 371 -9.95 -2.61 -17.88
C LYS A 371 -10.47 -2.07 -16.56
N LEU A 372 -9.79 -1.10 -15.96
CA LEU A 372 -10.24 -0.48 -14.71
C LEU A 372 -11.57 0.25 -14.91
N PHE A 373 -11.72 0.98 -16.00
CA PHE A 373 -12.98 1.65 -16.33
C PHE A 373 -14.13 0.66 -16.50
N GLU A 374 -13.94 -0.40 -17.32
CA GLU A 374 -14.96 -1.43 -17.56
C GLU A 374 -15.35 -2.16 -16.26
N ARG A 375 -14.39 -2.52 -15.44
CA ARG A 375 -14.62 -3.23 -14.17
C ARG A 375 -15.35 -2.35 -13.16
N LYS A 376 -14.93 -1.09 -13.03
CA LYS A 376 -15.56 -0.14 -12.12
C LYS A 376 -17.00 0.20 -12.55
N SER A 377 -17.25 0.41 -13.83
CA SER A 377 -18.62 0.63 -14.34
C SER A 377 -19.54 -0.54 -13.99
N LYS A 378 -19.14 -1.77 -14.34
CA LYS A 378 -19.92 -2.97 -14.01
C LYS A 378 -20.20 -3.13 -12.52
N MET A 379 -19.20 -2.85 -11.65
CA MET A 379 -19.38 -2.92 -10.20
C MET A 379 -20.31 -1.82 -9.70
N THR A 380 -20.22 -0.61 -10.26
CA THR A 380 -21.11 0.51 -9.92
C THR A 380 -22.55 0.18 -10.29
N ASP A 381 -22.78 -0.35 -11.50
CA ASP A 381 -24.11 -0.74 -11.99
C ASP A 381 -24.72 -1.82 -11.07
N LEU A 382 -23.94 -2.87 -10.76
CA LEU A 382 -24.38 -3.93 -9.87
C LEU A 382 -24.67 -3.43 -8.44
N LEU A 383 -23.87 -2.53 -7.89
CA LEU A 383 -24.14 -1.94 -6.57
C LEU A 383 -25.41 -1.09 -6.56
N ASN A 384 -25.71 -0.35 -7.64
CA ASN A 384 -26.94 0.41 -7.77
C ASN A 384 -28.19 -0.50 -7.88
N GLU A 385 -28.04 -1.71 -8.44
CA GLU A 385 -29.12 -2.71 -8.47
C GLU A 385 -29.34 -3.40 -7.12
N LEU A 386 -28.25 -3.66 -6.39
CA LEU A 386 -28.28 -4.42 -5.14
C LEU A 386 -28.61 -3.58 -3.90
N LEU A 387 -28.21 -2.30 -3.87
CA LEU A 387 -28.36 -1.46 -2.70
C LEU A 387 -29.66 -0.65 -2.75
N PRO A 388 -30.29 -0.41 -1.61
CA PRO A 388 -31.49 0.45 -1.55
C PRO A 388 -31.16 1.92 -1.80
N GLU A 389 -32.18 2.71 -2.15
CA GLU A 389 -32.06 4.13 -2.55
C GLU A 389 -31.45 5.03 -1.46
N GLU A 390 -31.52 4.63 -0.19
CA GLU A 390 -30.93 5.35 0.95
C GLU A 390 -29.41 5.29 0.96
N VAL A 391 -28.80 4.35 0.22
CA VAL A 391 -27.34 4.21 0.09
C VAL A 391 -26.87 4.92 -1.16
N LYS A 392 -26.04 5.95 -1.00
CA LYS A 392 -25.46 6.66 -2.15
C LYS A 392 -24.22 5.95 -2.64
N VAL A 393 -24.19 5.62 -3.92
CA VAL A 393 -23.03 5.03 -4.60
C VAL A 393 -22.30 6.11 -5.37
N LEU A 394 -21.15 6.57 -4.86
CA LEU A 394 -20.34 7.61 -5.49
C LEU A 394 -19.17 6.95 -6.25
N SER A 395 -19.17 7.11 -7.57
CA SER A 395 -18.17 6.53 -8.47
C SER A 395 -17.67 7.60 -9.44
N GLN A 396 -16.54 8.23 -9.13
CA GLN A 396 -15.94 9.29 -9.92
C GLN A 396 -15.18 8.73 -11.14
N SER A 397 -14.93 9.55 -12.16
CA SER A 397 -14.15 9.16 -13.33
C SER A 397 -12.69 8.81 -12.95
N GLY A 398 -12.11 7.77 -13.57
CA GLY A 398 -10.74 7.34 -13.34
C GLY A 398 -10.50 6.50 -12.08
N ALA A 399 -9.29 6.01 -11.89
CA ALA A 399 -8.86 5.07 -10.85
C ALA A 399 -9.85 3.90 -10.63
N TYR A 400 -10.03 3.42 -9.41
CA TYR A 400 -10.83 2.20 -9.16
C TYR A 400 -11.52 2.20 -7.79
N PHE A 401 -11.78 3.36 -7.19
CA PHE A 401 -12.52 3.44 -5.93
C PHE A 401 -13.99 3.75 -6.17
N ILE A 402 -14.84 3.14 -5.34
CA ILE A 402 -16.24 3.47 -5.16
C ILE A 402 -16.43 3.81 -3.69
N TRP A 403 -17.11 4.92 -3.42
CA TRP A 403 -17.44 5.37 -2.08
C TRP A 403 -18.93 5.21 -1.84
N LEU A 404 -19.31 4.50 -0.78
CA LEU A 404 -20.70 4.34 -0.34
C LEU A 404 -20.94 5.24 0.85
N GLU A 405 -22.03 6.02 0.80
CA GLU A 405 -22.55 6.75 1.96
C GLU A 405 -23.86 6.09 2.41
N LEU A 406 -23.83 5.48 3.57
CA LEU A 406 -24.97 4.92 4.25
C LEU A 406 -25.71 6.01 5.06
N PRO A 407 -26.95 5.79 5.55
CA PRO A 407 -27.57 6.68 6.52
C PRO A 407 -26.70 6.85 7.76
N LYS A 408 -26.67 8.05 8.32
CA LYS A 408 -25.72 8.45 9.39
C LYS A 408 -25.79 7.64 10.67
N HIS A 409 -26.90 6.94 10.93
CA HIS A 409 -27.07 6.09 12.10
C HIS A 409 -26.42 4.70 11.95
N ILE A 410 -25.95 4.35 10.74
CA ILE A 410 -25.32 3.07 10.45
C ILE A 410 -23.83 3.15 10.71
N ASP A 411 -23.30 2.18 11.47
CA ASP A 411 -21.86 2.04 11.71
C ASP A 411 -21.23 1.07 10.68
N ALA A 412 -20.47 1.59 9.74
CA ALA A 412 -19.78 0.80 8.72
C ALA A 412 -18.71 -0.15 9.32
N LEU A 413 -18.24 0.10 10.54
CA LEU A 413 -17.32 -0.81 11.23
C LEU A 413 -18.02 -2.12 11.63
N GLN A 414 -19.31 -2.06 12.00
CA GLN A 414 -20.09 -3.28 12.28
C GLN A 414 -20.31 -4.09 11.00
N ILE A 415 -20.64 -3.43 9.88
CA ILE A 415 -20.74 -4.08 8.56
C ILE A 415 -19.41 -4.74 8.19
N TYR A 416 -18.27 -4.09 8.41
CA TYR A 416 -16.94 -4.67 8.18
C TYR A 416 -16.72 -5.94 8.99
N ARG A 417 -17.08 -5.92 10.29
CA ARG A 417 -16.94 -7.09 11.18
C ARG A 417 -17.81 -8.27 10.73
N GLU A 418 -19.01 -8.02 10.26
CA GLU A 418 -19.91 -9.05 9.74
C GLU A 418 -19.39 -9.59 8.39
N ALA A 419 -18.99 -8.73 7.47
CA ALA A 419 -18.43 -9.11 6.17
C ALA A 419 -17.15 -9.97 6.29
N LEU A 420 -16.31 -9.71 7.31
CA LEU A 420 -15.12 -10.52 7.59
C LEU A 420 -15.45 -11.99 7.88
N LYS A 421 -16.61 -12.32 8.47
CA LYS A 421 -17.01 -13.70 8.74
C LYS A 421 -17.19 -14.48 7.44
N ASP A 422 -17.56 -13.79 6.36
CA ASP A 422 -17.73 -14.34 5.02
C ASP A 422 -16.48 -14.14 4.13
N ASN A 423 -15.32 -13.85 4.74
CA ASN A 423 -14.07 -13.56 4.07
C ASN A 423 -14.15 -12.36 3.09
N ILE A 424 -14.94 -11.35 3.41
CA ILE A 424 -15.05 -10.12 2.62
C ILE A 424 -14.44 -8.97 3.43
N SER A 425 -13.40 -8.33 2.89
CA SER A 425 -12.78 -7.13 3.46
C SER A 425 -13.28 -5.89 2.73
N ILE A 426 -13.74 -4.88 3.47
CA ILE A 426 -14.10 -3.54 3.00
C ILE A 426 -13.26 -2.50 3.75
N ALA A 427 -13.27 -1.25 3.30
CA ALA A 427 -12.59 -0.17 4.01
C ALA A 427 -13.63 0.78 4.63
N PRO A 428 -13.95 0.66 5.93
CA PRO A 428 -14.91 1.54 6.58
C PRO A 428 -14.35 2.97 6.71
N GLY A 429 -15.25 3.95 6.71
CA GLY A 429 -14.93 5.37 6.70
C GLY A 429 -14.07 5.84 7.87
N LYS A 430 -14.17 5.15 9.01
CA LYS A 430 -13.32 5.37 10.18
C LYS A 430 -11.82 5.30 9.89
N MET A 431 -11.39 4.57 8.86
CA MET A 431 -9.98 4.54 8.45
C MET A 431 -9.46 5.89 7.90
N PHE A 432 -10.36 6.77 7.47
CA PHE A 432 -10.02 7.96 6.69
C PHE A 432 -10.25 9.26 7.43
N SER A 433 -10.59 9.20 8.72
CA SER A 433 -10.86 10.39 9.52
C SER A 433 -10.42 10.20 10.97
N LEU A 434 -10.02 11.30 11.61
CA LEU A 434 -9.77 11.37 13.05
C LEU A 434 -11.06 11.64 13.85
N THR A 435 -12.18 11.81 13.16
CA THR A 435 -13.51 12.08 13.75
C THR A 435 -14.52 11.05 13.27
N GLU A 436 -15.68 10.96 13.94
CA GLU A 436 -16.77 10.04 13.61
C GLU A 436 -17.57 10.45 12.36
N GLN A 437 -17.17 11.53 11.69
CA GLN A 437 -17.93 12.13 10.57
C GLN A 437 -18.22 11.16 9.43
N TYR A 438 -17.37 10.15 9.20
CA TYR A 438 -17.46 9.20 8.10
C TYR A 438 -17.71 7.76 8.55
N ASP A 439 -18.09 7.54 9.81
CA ASP A 439 -18.29 6.20 10.37
C ASP A 439 -19.39 5.39 9.64
N HIS A 440 -20.28 6.09 8.93
CA HIS A 440 -21.33 5.52 8.08
C HIS A 440 -20.91 5.28 6.63
N CYS A 441 -19.63 5.45 6.28
CA CYS A 441 -19.16 5.37 4.90
C CYS A 441 -18.31 4.12 4.67
N ILE A 442 -18.22 3.67 3.41
CA ILE A 442 -17.42 2.51 3.00
C ILE A 442 -16.71 2.84 1.69
N ARG A 443 -15.41 2.55 1.61
CA ARG A 443 -14.70 2.54 0.33
C ARG A 443 -14.54 1.12 -0.18
N LEU A 444 -14.85 0.92 -1.46
CA LEU A 444 -14.65 -0.34 -2.18
C LEU A 444 -13.62 -0.19 -3.30
N ASN A 445 -12.85 -1.24 -3.52
CA ASN A 445 -11.93 -1.39 -4.64
C ASN A 445 -12.64 -2.13 -5.78
N ALA A 446 -12.86 -1.43 -6.88
CA ALA A 446 -13.57 -1.93 -8.06
C ALA A 446 -12.64 -2.40 -9.19
N SER A 447 -11.38 -2.73 -8.87
CA SER A 447 -10.43 -3.21 -9.89
C SER A 447 -10.57 -4.69 -10.23
N PHE A 448 -11.37 -5.45 -9.50
CA PHE A 448 -11.56 -6.89 -9.69
C PHE A 448 -12.51 -7.21 -10.84
N GLU A 449 -12.28 -8.33 -11.50
CA GLU A 449 -13.20 -8.85 -12.50
C GLU A 449 -14.41 -9.49 -11.83
N LEU A 450 -15.62 -9.05 -12.19
CA LEU A 450 -16.87 -9.57 -11.64
C LEU A 450 -17.19 -10.94 -12.24
N ASN A 451 -16.55 -11.97 -11.69
CA ASN A 451 -16.96 -13.36 -11.87
C ASN A 451 -17.94 -13.79 -10.76
N ASP A 452 -18.46 -15.02 -10.82
CA ASP A 452 -19.46 -15.54 -9.87
C ASP A 452 -19.03 -15.36 -8.40
N LYS A 453 -17.72 -15.52 -8.08
CA LYS A 453 -17.18 -15.33 -6.73
C LYS A 453 -17.37 -13.89 -6.25
N TYR A 454 -17.01 -12.90 -7.08
CA TYR A 454 -17.10 -11.48 -6.70
C TYR A 454 -18.54 -10.98 -6.71
N VAL A 455 -19.37 -11.45 -7.65
CA VAL A 455 -20.81 -11.16 -7.68
C VAL A 455 -21.48 -11.71 -6.42
N HIS A 456 -21.19 -12.95 -6.03
CA HIS A 456 -21.70 -13.54 -4.78
C HIS A 456 -21.29 -12.73 -3.55
N ALA A 457 -20.05 -12.30 -3.46
CA ALA A 457 -19.55 -11.48 -2.36
C ALA A 457 -20.24 -10.10 -2.27
N LEU A 458 -20.52 -9.47 -3.41
CA LEU A 458 -21.27 -8.20 -3.43
C LEU A 458 -22.73 -8.41 -3.00
N ASN A 459 -23.35 -9.51 -3.38
CA ASN A 459 -24.69 -9.87 -2.89
C ASN A 459 -24.73 -10.08 -1.37
N LEU A 460 -23.73 -10.79 -0.81
CA LEU A 460 -23.61 -10.97 0.65
C LEU A 460 -23.42 -9.62 1.35
N LEU A 461 -22.52 -8.77 0.83
CA LEU A 461 -22.29 -7.45 1.39
C LEU A 461 -23.57 -6.59 1.34
N ALA A 462 -24.30 -6.62 0.23
CA ALA A 462 -25.57 -5.90 0.09
C ALA A 462 -26.65 -6.41 1.06
N ASN A 463 -26.70 -7.73 1.33
CA ASN A 463 -27.59 -8.29 2.33
C ASN A 463 -27.23 -7.79 3.74
N ILE A 464 -25.96 -7.84 4.12
CA ILE A 464 -25.49 -7.30 5.41
C ILE A 464 -25.88 -5.83 5.56
N ILE A 465 -25.67 -5.01 4.53
CA ILE A 465 -26.07 -3.59 4.55
C ILE A 465 -27.58 -3.45 4.75
N ARG A 466 -28.40 -4.20 4.01
CA ARG A 466 -29.87 -4.18 4.14
C ARG A 466 -30.34 -4.59 5.53
N ASP A 467 -29.71 -5.61 6.13
CA ASP A 467 -30.05 -6.06 7.49
C ASP A 467 -29.74 -4.99 8.55
N HIS A 468 -28.71 -4.19 8.34
CA HIS A 468 -28.40 -3.05 9.21
C HIS A 468 -29.36 -1.87 9.00
N LEU A 469 -29.83 -1.63 7.77
CA LEU A 469 -30.80 -0.59 7.47
C LEU A 469 -32.21 -0.90 8.01
N ALA A 470 -32.52 -2.18 8.18
CA ALA A 470 -33.84 -2.64 8.71
C ALA A 470 -33.92 -2.63 10.26
N LYS A 471 -32.80 -2.45 10.94
CA LYS A 471 -32.72 -2.35 12.44
C LYS A 471 -32.92 -0.93 12.91
#